data_18df57eff8228e24962e0c990f885665
#
_entry.id   18df57eff8228e24962e0c990f885665
#
_cell.length_a   1.000
_cell.length_b   1.000
_cell.length_c   1.000
_cell.angle_alpha   90.00
_cell.angle_beta   90.00
_cell.angle_gamma   90.00
#
_symmetry.space_group_name_H-M   'P 1'
#
loop_
_entity.id
_entity.type
_entity.pdbx_description
1 polymer ?
#
loop_
_entity_poly.entity_id
_entity_poly.type
_entity_poly.pdbx_seq_one_letter_code
_entity_poly.pdbx_strand_id
1 'polypeptide(L)'
;MKKRLVGILVLVVLLGAVPATAASFGKDDRQVKAVAEPILDNLLAGFNLGNYVQYSRDFDDAMREAVTEKKFQQVWGDLVEKLGQYKSKKYLGFLNQQPYTIVLWKAVFDGTQNDIMIKLVLSKRQDKVVVAGLWFQ
;
A
#
# COMPACT_ATOMS: atom_id res chain seq x y z
N MET A 1 -12.54 8.41 54.98
CA MET A 1 -12.50 8.07 54.56
C MET A 1 -12.13 7.59 53.63
N LYS A 2 -12.04 7.37 53.26
CA LYS A 2 -11.79 6.97 52.58
C LYS A 2 -11.48 6.58 51.50
N LYS A 3 -11.25 6.30 50.98
CA LYS A 3 -11.03 6.05 50.08
C LYS A 3 -10.58 5.52 49.16
N ARG A 4 -10.44 5.22 48.73
CA ARG A 4 -10.16 4.82 47.92
C ARG A 4 -9.80 4.41 46.93
N LEU A 5 -9.67 4.18 46.38
CA LEU A 5 -9.44 3.77 45.55
C LEU A 5 -9.16 3.44 44.49
N VAL A 6 -9.13 3.27 44.11
CA VAL A 6 -9.00 2.99 43.28
C VAL A 6 -8.52 2.71 42.19
N GLY A 7 -8.47 2.69 41.88
CA GLY A 7 -8.06 2.58 40.93
C GLY A 7 -7.68 2.00 39.91
N ILE A 8 -7.67 1.75 39.67
CA ILE A 8 -7.43 1.29 38.96
C ILE A 8 -7.14 0.95 37.85
N LEU A 9 -7.28 1.06 37.73
CA LEU A 9 -7.10 0.71 36.87
C LEU A 9 -6.68 0.53 35.83
N VAL A 10 -6.73 0.62 35.70
CA VAL A 10 -6.44 0.54 34.85
C VAL A 10 -5.93 0.07 33.89
N LEU A 11 -6.01 -0.02 33.91
CA LEU A 11 -5.66 -0.37 33.19
C LEU A 11 -5.35 -0.75 32.16
N VAL A 12 -5.57 -0.88 32.11
CA VAL A 12 -5.45 -1.27 31.30
C VAL A 12 -5.04 -1.33 30.24
N VAL A 13 -5.17 -1.08 30.23
CA VAL A 13 -4.94 -1.07 29.32
C VAL A 13 -4.21 -1.45 28.49
N LEU A 14 -4.18 -1.45 28.61
CA LEU A 14 -3.61 -1.73 27.98
C LEU A 14 -3.24 -2.16 27.08
N LEU A 15 -3.50 -2.27 27.08
CA LEU A 15 -3.31 -2.78 26.34
C LEU A 15 -2.96 -2.75 25.34
N GLY A 16 -3.35 -2.45 25.44
CA GLY A 16 -3.25 -2.51 24.40
C GLY A 16 -2.41 -2.49 23.58
N ALA A 17 -2.28 -2.08 23.42
CA ALA A 17 -1.34 -1.93 22.77
C ALA A 17 -0.89 -2.91 21.93
N VAL A 18 -0.84 -3.63 22.26
CA VAL A 18 -0.63 -4.66 21.60
C VAL A 18 -0.43 -4.63 20.24
N PRO A 19 -1.25 -4.24 19.67
CA PRO A 19 -1.28 -4.41 18.32
C PRO A 19 -0.24 -3.69 17.62
N ALA A 20 0.28 -2.81 18.22
CA ALA A 20 1.27 -2.07 17.61
C ALA A 20 2.32 -2.90 16.98
N THR A 21 2.49 -4.04 17.48
CA THR A 21 3.52 -4.85 16.98
C THR A 21 3.36 -5.23 15.56
N ALA A 22 2.19 -5.11 15.04
CA ALA A 22 1.95 -5.64 13.76
C ALA A 22 2.42 -4.81 12.63
N ALA A 23 2.91 -3.68 12.88
CA ALA A 23 2.91 -2.78 11.81
C ALA A 23 4.05 -2.81 10.83
N SER A 24 5.20 -3.13 11.22
CA SER A 24 6.34 -3.03 10.31
C SER A 24 6.72 -4.38 9.72
N PHE A 25 7.05 -4.38 8.44
CA PHE A 25 7.56 -5.57 7.78
C PHE A 25 8.97 -5.36 7.21
N GLY A 26 9.57 -4.21 7.46
CA GLY A 26 10.93 -3.95 7.03
C GLY A 26 11.53 -2.78 7.78
N LYS A 27 12.83 -2.84 8.03
CA LYS A 27 13.53 -1.82 8.79
C LYS A 27 14.45 -0.96 7.92
N ASP A 28 14.81 -1.46 6.76
CA ASP A 28 15.69 -0.75 5.85
C ASP A 28 15.20 -0.93 4.41
N ASP A 29 15.82 -0.18 3.52
CA ASP A 29 15.44 -0.18 2.11
C ASP A 29 15.45 -1.56 1.49
N ARG A 30 16.44 -2.37 1.81
CA ARG A 30 16.56 -3.71 1.23
C ARG A 30 15.39 -4.60 1.63
N GLN A 31 15.02 -4.57 2.91
CA GLN A 31 13.92 -5.38 3.41
C GLN A 31 12.58 -4.92 2.84
N VAL A 32 12.37 -3.61 2.80
CA VAL A 32 11.14 -3.04 2.26
C VAL A 32 11.01 -3.35 0.77
N LYS A 33 12.09 -3.17 0.00
CA LYS A 33 12.07 -3.50 -1.43
C LYS A 33 11.75 -4.98 -1.66
N ALA A 34 12.35 -5.86 -0.89
CA ALA A 34 12.15 -7.30 -1.07
C ALA A 34 10.67 -7.69 -0.96
N VAL A 35 9.91 -6.98 -0.15
CA VAL A 35 8.48 -7.23 0.02
C VAL A 35 7.66 -6.45 -1.01
N ALA A 36 7.99 -5.18 -1.21
CA ALA A 36 7.16 -4.26 -2.00
C ALA A 36 7.32 -4.46 -3.51
N GLU A 37 8.52 -4.75 -3.98
CA GLU A 37 8.77 -4.87 -5.42
C GLU A 37 7.90 -5.94 -6.09
N PRO A 38 7.80 -7.17 -5.56
CA PRO A 38 6.96 -8.18 -6.20
C PRO A 38 5.47 -7.78 -6.22
N ILE A 39 5.01 -7.11 -5.18
CA ILE A 39 3.62 -6.65 -5.10
C ILE A 39 3.37 -5.62 -6.19
N LEU A 40 4.25 -4.62 -6.29
CA LEU A 40 4.09 -3.58 -7.30
C LEU A 40 4.27 -4.13 -8.71
N ASP A 41 5.22 -5.01 -8.93
CA ASP A 41 5.44 -5.61 -10.25
C ASP A 41 4.17 -6.32 -10.75
N ASN A 42 3.54 -7.09 -9.88
CA ASN A 42 2.29 -7.76 -10.21
C ASN A 42 1.17 -6.76 -10.53
N LEU A 43 1.07 -5.73 -9.71
CA LEU A 43 0.04 -4.71 -9.89
C LEU A 43 0.24 -3.97 -11.21
N LEU A 44 1.47 -3.59 -11.54
CA LEU A 44 1.76 -2.88 -12.79
C LEU A 44 1.59 -3.79 -14.02
N ALA A 45 1.86 -5.08 -13.89
CA ALA A 45 1.57 -6.02 -14.96
C ALA A 45 0.07 -6.09 -15.22
N GLY A 46 -0.72 -6.14 -14.14
CA GLY A 46 -2.18 -6.08 -14.26
C GLY A 46 -2.66 -4.78 -14.89
N PHE A 47 -2.03 -3.67 -14.51
CA PHE A 47 -2.33 -2.36 -15.11
C PHE A 47 -2.08 -2.38 -16.62
N ASN A 48 -0.91 -2.84 -17.04
CA ASN A 48 -0.57 -2.87 -18.46
C ASN A 48 -1.53 -3.73 -19.29
N LEU A 49 -2.05 -4.80 -18.68
CA LEU A 49 -2.97 -5.71 -19.37
C LEU A 49 -4.44 -5.31 -19.23
N GLY A 50 -4.75 -4.32 -18.40
CA GLY A 50 -6.14 -4.01 -18.09
C GLY A 50 -6.82 -5.15 -17.34
N ASN A 51 -6.06 -5.94 -16.59
CA ASN A 51 -6.56 -7.13 -15.91
C ASN A 51 -6.78 -6.80 -14.43
N TYR A 52 -8.04 -6.60 -14.08
CA TYR A 52 -8.41 -6.22 -12.73
C TYR A 52 -8.08 -7.30 -11.70
N VAL A 53 -8.26 -8.57 -12.03
CA VAL A 53 -7.99 -9.65 -11.08
C VAL A 53 -6.53 -9.63 -10.65
N GLN A 54 -5.63 -9.48 -11.61
CA GLN A 54 -4.20 -9.38 -11.32
C GLN A 54 -3.85 -8.07 -10.60
N TYR A 55 -4.42 -6.95 -11.08
CA TYR A 55 -4.18 -5.63 -10.50
C TYR A 55 -4.59 -5.58 -9.04
N SER A 56 -5.71 -6.19 -8.68
CA SER A 56 -6.27 -6.14 -7.33
C SER A 56 -5.90 -7.30 -6.44
N ARG A 57 -5.01 -8.17 -6.89
CA ARG A 57 -4.69 -9.42 -6.17
C ARG A 57 -4.34 -9.19 -4.71
N ASP A 58 -3.55 -8.17 -4.43
CA ASP A 58 -3.02 -7.92 -3.09
C ASP A 58 -3.75 -6.79 -2.35
N PHE A 59 -4.88 -6.33 -2.85
CA PHE A 59 -5.67 -5.28 -2.21
C PHE A 59 -6.23 -5.76 -0.88
N ASP A 60 -6.29 -4.88 0.12
CA ASP A 60 -7.07 -5.16 1.32
C ASP A 60 -8.57 -4.98 1.02
N ASP A 61 -9.41 -5.30 2.00
CA ASP A 61 -10.86 -5.25 1.79
C ASP A 61 -11.34 -3.84 1.49
N ALA A 62 -10.81 -2.84 2.20
CA ALA A 62 -11.21 -1.45 1.98
C ALA A 62 -10.83 -0.98 0.59
N MET A 63 -9.65 -1.36 0.11
CA MET A 63 -9.19 -1.00 -1.22
C MET A 63 -10.05 -1.69 -2.30
N ARG A 64 -10.45 -2.96 -2.07
CA ARG A 64 -11.33 -3.67 -2.99
C ARG A 64 -12.69 -3.01 -3.09
N GLU A 65 -13.21 -2.52 -1.98
CA GLU A 65 -14.48 -1.80 -1.99
C GLU A 65 -14.37 -0.46 -2.68
N ALA A 66 -13.24 0.22 -2.52
CA ALA A 66 -13.02 1.52 -3.13
C ALA A 66 -12.71 1.42 -4.63
N VAL A 67 -12.01 0.38 -5.05
CA VAL A 67 -11.60 0.19 -6.43
C VAL A 67 -12.17 -1.14 -6.92
N THR A 68 -13.44 -1.12 -7.26
CA THR A 68 -14.12 -2.30 -7.83
C THR A 68 -13.70 -2.50 -9.28
N GLU A 69 -13.98 -3.66 -9.83
CA GLU A 69 -13.71 -3.92 -11.24
C GLU A 69 -14.38 -2.88 -12.14
N LYS A 70 -15.61 -2.51 -11.82
CA LYS A 70 -16.33 -1.50 -12.60
C LYS A 70 -15.61 -0.17 -12.59
N LYS A 71 -15.18 0.28 -11.41
CA LYS A 71 -14.42 1.54 -11.30
C LYS A 71 -13.09 1.47 -12.00
N PHE A 72 -12.40 0.35 -11.87
CA PHE A 72 -11.14 0.13 -12.58
C PHE A 72 -11.34 0.28 -14.09
N GLN A 73 -12.34 -0.39 -14.64
CA GLN A 73 -12.61 -0.31 -16.08
C GLN A 73 -12.98 1.11 -16.52
N GLN A 74 -13.69 1.85 -15.67
CA GLN A 74 -14.06 3.22 -15.98
C GLN A 74 -12.88 4.17 -16.08
N VAL A 75 -11.87 3.99 -15.22
CA VAL A 75 -10.74 4.91 -15.19
C VAL A 75 -9.50 4.40 -15.91
N TRP A 76 -9.41 3.10 -16.14
CA TRP A 76 -8.23 2.50 -16.74
C TRP A 76 -7.95 3.06 -18.13
N GLY A 77 -8.99 3.18 -18.94
CA GLY A 77 -8.85 3.72 -20.29
C GLY A 77 -8.27 5.12 -20.29
N ASP A 78 -8.77 5.97 -19.40
CA ASP A 78 -8.26 7.35 -19.28
C ASP A 78 -6.81 7.38 -18.80
N LEU A 79 -6.47 6.52 -17.86
CA LEU A 79 -5.11 6.45 -17.35
C LEU A 79 -4.13 5.97 -18.43
N VAL A 80 -4.51 4.96 -19.19
CA VAL A 80 -3.69 4.45 -20.28
C VAL A 80 -3.53 5.50 -21.37
N GLU A 81 -4.60 6.26 -21.65
CA GLU A 81 -4.52 7.33 -22.63
C GLU A 81 -3.53 8.42 -22.19
N LYS A 82 -3.53 8.76 -20.90
CA LYS A 82 -2.66 9.81 -20.38
C LYS A 82 -1.24 9.33 -20.15
N LEU A 83 -1.07 8.15 -19.61
CA LEU A 83 0.22 7.63 -19.17
C LEU A 83 0.86 6.69 -20.17
N GLY A 84 0.05 5.95 -20.93
CA GLY A 84 0.54 4.87 -21.77
C GLY A 84 0.85 3.64 -20.94
N GLN A 85 1.73 2.80 -21.45
CA GLN A 85 2.13 1.56 -20.79
C GLN A 85 3.25 1.83 -19.80
N TYR A 86 3.20 1.18 -18.66
CA TYR A 86 4.32 1.21 -17.72
C TYR A 86 5.53 0.50 -18.32
N LYS A 87 6.71 1.11 -18.18
CA LYS A 87 7.95 0.58 -18.74
C LYS A 87 8.99 0.21 -17.70
N SER A 88 9.27 1.10 -16.75
CA SER A 88 10.33 0.88 -15.78
C SER A 88 10.12 1.70 -14.53
N LYS A 89 10.81 1.33 -13.46
CA LYS A 89 10.74 2.09 -12.22
C LYS A 89 12.07 2.06 -11.48
N LYS A 90 12.25 3.05 -10.64
CA LYS A 90 13.40 3.17 -9.76
C LYS A 90 12.89 3.44 -8.35
N TYR A 91 13.32 2.62 -7.41
CA TYR A 91 12.97 2.76 -6.01
C TYR A 91 13.54 4.07 -5.45
N LEU A 92 12.73 4.81 -4.70
CA LEU A 92 13.15 6.07 -4.08
C LEU A 92 13.32 5.96 -2.58
N GLY A 93 12.47 5.23 -1.90
CA GLY A 93 12.52 5.13 -0.45
C GLY A 93 11.19 4.72 0.15
N PHE A 94 11.14 4.72 1.48
CA PHE A 94 9.93 4.36 2.19
C PHE A 94 9.78 5.20 3.45
N LEU A 95 8.54 5.22 3.96
CA LEU A 95 8.20 5.86 5.23
C LEU A 95 7.38 4.87 6.05
N ASN A 96 7.74 4.72 7.31
CA ASN A 96 6.90 3.97 8.25
C ASN A 96 5.95 4.95 8.93
N GLN A 97 4.66 4.80 8.67
CA GLN A 97 3.61 5.59 9.30
C GLN A 97 2.57 4.61 9.82
N GLN A 98 2.81 4.11 10.99
CA GLN A 98 2.01 3.03 11.59
C GLN A 98 0.52 3.26 11.45
N PRO A 99 -0.27 2.30 11.01
CA PRO A 99 0.09 0.91 10.76
C PRO A 99 0.53 0.64 9.31
N TYR A 100 0.98 1.66 8.60
CA TYR A 100 1.30 1.56 7.17
C TYR A 100 2.80 1.71 6.91
N THR A 101 3.25 1.13 5.83
CA THR A 101 4.53 1.45 5.20
C THR A 101 4.22 2.02 3.83
N ILE A 102 4.74 3.22 3.57
CA ILE A 102 4.53 3.94 2.31
C ILE A 102 5.80 3.80 1.51
N VAL A 103 5.70 3.26 0.31
CA VAL A 103 6.87 3.02 -0.54
C VAL A 103 6.73 3.85 -1.81
N LEU A 104 7.85 4.45 -2.25
CA LEU A 104 7.87 5.40 -3.35
C LEU A 104 8.82 4.96 -4.44
N TRP A 105 8.37 5.10 -5.68
CA TRP A 105 9.17 4.86 -6.88
C TRP A 105 9.02 6.00 -7.86
N LYS A 106 10.04 6.17 -8.69
CA LYS A 106 9.97 7.00 -9.88
C LYS A 106 9.79 6.05 -11.06
N ALA A 107 8.72 6.23 -11.81
CA ALA A 107 8.38 5.33 -12.91
C ALA A 107 8.36 6.05 -14.24
N VAL A 108 8.59 5.28 -15.30
CA VAL A 108 8.50 5.75 -16.68
C VAL A 108 7.34 5.01 -17.34
N PHE A 109 6.46 5.80 -17.95
CA PHE A 109 5.35 5.32 -18.78
C PHE A 109 5.57 5.86 -20.19
N ASP A 110 5.21 5.09 -21.21
CA ASP A 110 5.55 5.47 -22.58
C ASP A 110 4.63 6.52 -23.20
N GLY A 111 3.54 6.87 -22.54
CA GLY A 111 2.60 7.88 -23.03
C GLY A 111 2.87 9.29 -22.54
N THR A 112 3.89 9.49 -21.74
CA THR A 112 4.24 10.80 -21.21
C THR A 112 5.75 10.92 -21.09
N GLN A 113 6.27 12.15 -21.22
CA GLN A 113 7.69 12.42 -20.99
C GLN A 113 7.99 12.74 -19.53
N ASN A 114 6.96 12.90 -18.70
CA ASN A 114 7.14 13.21 -17.30
C ASN A 114 7.43 11.92 -16.51
N ASP A 115 8.29 12.05 -15.52
CA ASP A 115 8.43 11.00 -14.51
C ASP A 115 7.14 10.92 -13.71
N ILE A 116 6.74 9.71 -13.37
CA ILE A 116 5.54 9.47 -12.56
C ILE A 116 5.98 8.92 -11.22
N MET A 117 5.55 9.55 -10.15
CA MET A 117 5.78 8.99 -8.82
C MET A 117 4.71 7.97 -8.52
N ILE A 118 5.13 6.76 -8.16
CA ILE A 118 4.21 5.75 -7.67
C ILE A 118 4.33 5.73 -6.15
N LYS A 119 3.20 5.87 -5.49
CA LYS A 119 3.09 5.80 -4.05
C LYS A 119 2.23 4.58 -3.70
N LEU A 120 2.84 3.59 -3.08
CA LEU A 120 2.17 2.36 -2.67
C LEU A 120 2.10 2.31 -1.16
N VAL A 121 0.89 2.18 -0.63
CA VAL A 121 0.67 2.08 0.81
C VAL A 121 0.39 0.63 1.15
N LEU A 122 1.24 0.06 1.98
CA LEU A 122 1.16 -1.34 2.38
C LEU A 122 0.83 -1.45 3.86
N SER A 123 0.13 -2.52 4.20
CA SER A 123 -0.22 -2.83 5.58
C SER A 123 -0.01 -4.32 5.80
N LYS A 124 0.47 -4.68 6.99
CA LYS A 124 0.62 -6.08 7.34
C LYS A 124 -0.61 -6.52 8.10
N ARG A 125 -1.27 -7.55 7.60
CA ARG A 125 -2.44 -8.15 8.23
C ARG A 125 -2.14 -9.60 8.54
N GLN A 126 -1.96 -9.91 9.82
CA GLN A 126 -1.51 -11.23 10.24
C GLN A 126 -0.14 -11.50 9.59
N ASP A 127 -0.03 -12.52 8.76
CA ASP A 127 1.23 -12.87 8.11
C ASP A 127 1.32 -12.35 6.67
N LYS A 128 0.32 -11.56 6.25
CA LYS A 128 0.23 -11.14 4.86
C LYS A 128 0.38 -9.64 4.72
N VAL A 129 1.12 -9.22 3.71
CA VAL A 129 1.22 -7.80 3.34
C VAL A 129 0.20 -7.53 2.24
N VAL A 130 -0.60 -6.49 2.44
CA VAL A 130 -1.69 -6.11 1.53
C VAL A 130 -1.55 -4.66 1.11
N VAL A 131 -2.17 -4.32 -0.02
CA VAL A 131 -2.18 -2.97 -0.57
C VAL A 131 -3.37 -2.22 0.02
N ALA A 132 -3.09 -1.14 0.73
CA ALA A 132 -4.10 -0.27 1.32
C ALA A 132 -4.29 1.01 0.52
N GLY A 133 -3.40 1.32 -0.41
CA GLY A 133 -3.53 2.50 -1.26
C GLY A 133 -2.51 2.51 -2.37
N LEU A 134 -2.85 3.22 -3.46
CA LEU A 134 -1.99 3.35 -4.62
C LEU A 134 -2.28 4.67 -5.31
N TRP A 135 -1.23 5.42 -5.63
CA TRP A 135 -1.35 6.67 -6.37
C TRP A 135 -0.26 6.75 -7.44
N PHE A 136 -0.63 7.28 -8.58
CA PHE A 136 0.27 7.72 -9.64
C PHE A 136 0.21 9.25 -9.69
N GLN A 137 1.34 9.91 -9.53
CA GLN A 137 1.42 11.37 -9.48
C GLN A 137 2.52 11.93 -10.38
#